data_0c7e7114188be4f2b5bf1f7935b11fa9
#
_entry.id   0c7e7114188be4f2b5bf1f7935b11fa9
#
_cell.length_a   1.000
_cell.length_b   1.000
_cell.length_c   1.000
_cell.angle_alpha   90.00
_cell.angle_beta   90.00
_cell.angle_gamma   90.00
#
_symmetry.space_group_name_H-M   'P 1'
#
loop_
_entity.id
_entity.type
_entity.pdbx_description
1 polymer ?
#
loop_
_entity_poly.entity_id
_entity_poly.type
_entity_poly.pdbx_seq_one_letter_code
_entity_poly.pdbx_strand_id
1 'polypeptide(L)'
;MIIFGTKATRKLLDKGSFDCPQCNQTTGFEKRRARTWFHLYFIPLIPMKTYPAYVECQACKGTFVEGVLNGSTGATSDAIRAEFETTALAILVRMAWADGKIEPEEVDAIEHVVNRMCTRDYTRAEIDAEIAEAKDSLDDALSVATRVGNLLNDEGKEMIVHAVFHIAAADGHFAREEEDTILEIGAGLGLRPAHVRGLVRDFLEEERQTRGQTTH
;
A
#
# COMPACT_ATOMS: atom_id res chain seq x y z
N MET A 1 -31.00 22.00 -17.27
CA MET A 1 -29.91 21.71 -16.34
C MET A 1 -29.80 20.19 -16.19
N ILE A 2 -28.75 19.56 -16.68
CA ILE A 2 -28.57 18.10 -16.59
C ILE A 2 -27.85 17.83 -15.27
N ILE A 3 -28.52 17.14 -14.33
CA ILE A 3 -27.93 16.76 -13.04
C ILE A 3 -27.41 15.33 -13.18
N PHE A 4 -26.11 15.17 -13.17
CA PHE A 4 -25.45 13.87 -13.16
C PHE A 4 -24.49 13.79 -11.96
N GLY A 5 -24.28 12.57 -11.45
CA GLY A 5 -23.40 12.35 -10.31
C GLY A 5 -23.24 10.87 -9.97
N THR A 6 -22.33 10.57 -9.07
CA THR A 6 -22.13 9.23 -8.53
C THR A 6 -22.63 9.16 -7.09
N LYS A 7 -23.35 8.10 -6.76
CA LYS A 7 -23.84 7.84 -5.40
C LYS A 7 -23.48 6.42 -4.97
N ALA A 8 -22.93 6.30 -3.77
CA ALA A 8 -22.65 5.01 -3.18
C ALA A 8 -23.89 4.47 -2.44
N THR A 9 -24.28 3.24 -2.76
CA THR A 9 -25.29 2.48 -2.01
C THR A 9 -24.60 1.42 -1.17
N ARG A 10 -25.07 1.22 0.06
CA ARG A 10 -24.55 0.21 0.98
C ARG A 10 -25.63 -0.86 1.17
N LYS A 11 -25.30 -2.09 0.74
CA LYS A 11 -26.18 -3.23 0.92
C LYS A 11 -25.74 -4.01 2.16
N LEU A 12 -26.68 -4.28 3.06
CA LEU A 12 -26.49 -5.20 4.16
C LEU A 12 -26.45 -6.63 3.61
N LEU A 13 -25.44 -7.40 4.00
CA LEU A 13 -25.23 -8.78 3.59
C LEU A 13 -25.54 -9.75 4.73
N ASP A 14 -25.11 -9.41 5.95
CA ASP A 14 -25.23 -10.31 7.11
C ASP A 14 -25.18 -9.49 8.41
N LYS A 15 -25.66 -10.11 9.51
CA LYS A 15 -25.62 -9.59 10.88
C LYS A 15 -25.30 -10.71 11.85
N GLY A 16 -24.62 -10.41 12.92
CA GLY A 16 -24.31 -11.38 13.97
C GLY A 16 -23.60 -10.72 15.13
N SER A 17 -22.90 -11.53 15.92
CA SER A 17 -22.03 -11.07 16.99
C SER A 17 -20.59 -11.48 16.70
N PHE A 18 -19.63 -10.68 17.13
CA PHE A 18 -18.20 -10.93 16.98
C PHE A 18 -17.43 -10.24 18.10
N ASP A 19 -16.21 -10.67 18.33
CA ASP A 19 -15.31 -10.02 19.27
C ASP A 19 -14.65 -8.83 18.57
N CYS A 20 -15.08 -7.62 18.93
CA CYS A 20 -14.61 -6.41 18.31
C CYS A 20 -13.21 -6.05 18.84
N PRO A 21 -12.18 -5.96 17.97
CA PRO A 21 -10.82 -5.66 18.41
C PRO A 21 -10.68 -4.23 18.97
N GLN A 22 -11.54 -3.33 18.56
CA GLN A 22 -11.52 -1.94 19.04
C GLN A 22 -12.29 -1.76 20.36
N CYS A 23 -13.37 -2.52 20.55
CA CYS A 23 -14.16 -2.48 21.79
C CYS A 23 -13.62 -3.41 22.87
N ASN A 24 -12.77 -4.39 22.50
CA ASN A 24 -12.32 -5.52 23.33
C ASN A 24 -13.45 -6.27 24.04
N GLN A 25 -14.58 -6.42 23.36
CA GLN A 25 -15.77 -7.14 23.86
C GLN A 25 -16.60 -7.71 22.71
N THR A 26 -17.39 -8.73 23.00
CA THR A 26 -18.35 -9.28 22.05
C THR A 26 -19.46 -8.27 21.79
N THR A 27 -19.60 -7.85 20.52
CA THR A 27 -20.62 -6.87 20.10
C THR A 27 -21.32 -7.34 18.83
N GLY A 28 -22.47 -6.72 18.52
CA GLY A 28 -23.14 -6.93 17.25
C GLY A 28 -22.36 -6.35 16.07
N PHE A 29 -22.44 -7.03 14.91
CA PHE A 29 -21.89 -6.51 13.66
C PHE A 29 -22.94 -6.44 12.55
N GLU A 30 -22.66 -5.61 11.56
CA GLU A 30 -23.32 -5.60 10.26
C GLU A 30 -22.28 -5.76 9.15
N LYS A 31 -22.39 -6.84 8.37
CA LYS A 31 -21.59 -7.04 7.16
C LYS A 31 -22.26 -6.31 6.01
N ARG A 32 -21.55 -5.39 5.40
CA ARG A 32 -22.06 -4.52 4.35
C ARG A 32 -21.15 -4.53 3.12
N ARG A 33 -21.74 -4.25 1.97
CA ARG A 33 -21.01 -4.03 0.71
C ARG A 33 -21.42 -2.70 0.11
N ALA A 34 -20.46 -1.88 -0.25
CA ALA A 34 -20.70 -0.63 -0.95
C ALA A 34 -20.62 -0.84 -2.47
N ARG A 35 -21.52 -0.17 -3.20
CA ARG A 35 -21.52 -0.12 -4.65
C ARG A 35 -21.78 1.30 -5.10
N THR A 36 -20.95 1.81 -6.02
CA THR A 36 -21.13 3.13 -6.62
C THR A 36 -21.95 3.01 -7.89
N TRP A 37 -22.93 3.88 -8.04
CA TRP A 37 -23.79 3.96 -9.22
C TRP A 37 -23.65 5.33 -9.87
N PHE A 38 -23.64 5.35 -11.18
CA PHE A 38 -23.82 6.58 -11.94
C PHE A 38 -25.33 6.90 -12.02
N HIS A 39 -25.70 8.12 -11.62
CA HIS A 39 -27.06 8.61 -11.62
C HIS A 39 -27.20 9.69 -12.68
N LEU A 40 -28.28 9.59 -13.48
CA LEU A 40 -28.76 10.64 -14.36
C LEU A 40 -30.19 10.95 -13.93
N TYR A 41 -30.46 12.21 -13.62
CA TYR A 41 -31.78 12.65 -13.10
C TYR A 41 -32.27 11.81 -11.90
N PHE A 42 -31.35 11.50 -10.95
CA PHE A 42 -31.62 10.69 -9.74
C PHE A 42 -31.89 9.19 -9.99
N ILE A 43 -31.89 8.73 -11.24
CA ILE A 43 -32.08 7.33 -11.59
C ILE A 43 -30.71 6.62 -11.64
N PRO A 44 -30.49 5.53 -10.88
CA PRO A 44 -29.27 4.76 -10.95
C PRO A 44 -29.23 3.94 -12.24
N LEU A 45 -28.43 4.36 -13.22
CA LEU A 45 -28.40 3.74 -14.54
C LEU A 45 -27.28 2.69 -14.67
N ILE A 46 -26.07 3.01 -14.21
CA ILE A 46 -24.90 2.17 -14.47
C ILE A 46 -24.20 1.85 -13.15
N PRO A 47 -24.03 0.55 -12.81
CA PRO A 47 -23.19 0.17 -11.69
C PRO A 47 -21.73 0.40 -12.07
N MET A 48 -21.01 1.25 -11.33
CA MET A 48 -19.61 1.59 -11.63
C MET A 48 -18.61 0.70 -10.89
N LYS A 49 -18.54 0.83 -9.57
CA LYS A 49 -17.57 0.11 -8.74
C LYS A 49 -18.28 -0.61 -7.60
N THR A 50 -17.93 -1.87 -7.40
CA THR A 50 -18.35 -2.65 -6.23
C THR A 50 -17.11 -2.81 -5.34
N TYR A 51 -17.23 -2.39 -4.09
CA TYR A 51 -16.18 -2.51 -3.09
C TYR A 51 -16.26 -3.88 -2.40
N PRO A 52 -15.15 -4.40 -1.85
CA PRO A 52 -15.17 -5.56 -0.98
C PRO A 52 -16.18 -5.40 0.15
N ALA A 53 -16.70 -6.50 0.65
CA ALA A 53 -17.56 -6.44 1.82
C ALA A 53 -16.72 -6.10 3.06
N TYR A 54 -17.33 -5.37 3.98
CA TYR A 54 -16.74 -4.98 5.25
C TYR A 54 -17.70 -5.24 6.40
N VAL A 55 -17.15 -5.35 7.59
CA VAL A 55 -17.87 -5.58 8.86
C VAL A 55 -17.88 -4.27 9.64
N GLU A 56 -19.05 -3.78 10.02
CA GLU A 56 -19.23 -2.59 10.85
C GLU A 56 -19.66 -3.01 12.25
N CYS A 57 -18.88 -2.63 13.26
CA CYS A 57 -19.24 -2.83 14.65
C CYS A 57 -20.42 -1.94 15.05
N GLN A 58 -21.44 -2.52 15.71
CA GLN A 58 -22.62 -1.74 16.10
C GLN A 58 -22.35 -0.83 17.32
N ALA A 59 -21.34 -1.13 18.13
CA ALA A 59 -20.98 -0.35 19.30
C ALA A 59 -20.08 0.86 18.94
N CYS A 60 -18.87 0.62 18.40
CA CYS A 60 -17.92 1.69 18.10
C CYS A 60 -18.03 2.25 16.68
N LYS A 61 -18.83 1.65 15.79
CA LYS A 61 -18.95 1.97 14.37
C LYS A 61 -17.65 1.78 13.57
N GLY A 62 -16.63 1.18 14.17
CA GLY A 62 -15.40 0.79 13.49
C GLY A 62 -15.69 -0.18 12.35
N THR A 63 -14.95 -0.07 11.25
CA THR A 63 -15.08 -0.93 10.07
C THR A 63 -13.88 -1.84 9.96
N PHE A 64 -14.13 -3.11 9.64
CA PHE A 64 -13.13 -4.18 9.61
C PHE A 64 -13.31 -5.01 8.33
N VAL A 65 -12.25 -5.69 7.92
CA VAL A 65 -12.33 -6.69 6.84
C VAL A 65 -13.12 -7.91 7.27
N GLU A 66 -13.65 -8.70 6.33
CA GLU A 66 -14.47 -9.88 6.63
C GLU A 66 -13.78 -10.91 7.53
N GLY A 67 -12.46 -11.03 7.45
CA GLY A 67 -11.64 -11.94 8.25
C GLY A 67 -11.83 -11.77 9.77
N VAL A 68 -12.27 -10.60 10.21
CA VAL A 68 -12.56 -10.31 11.62
C VAL A 68 -13.58 -11.27 12.23
N LEU A 69 -14.52 -11.80 11.42
CA LEU A 69 -15.58 -12.72 11.88
C LEU A 69 -15.06 -14.13 12.16
N ASN A 70 -13.90 -14.48 11.64
CA ASN A 70 -13.29 -15.80 11.80
C ASN A 70 -12.36 -15.90 13.01
N GLY A 71 -12.44 -14.95 13.95
CA GLY A 71 -11.63 -14.93 15.18
C GLY A 71 -10.17 -14.52 15.00
N SER A 72 -9.82 -14.02 13.82
CA SER A 72 -8.44 -13.61 13.47
C SER A 72 -8.19 -12.11 13.77
N THR A 73 -8.61 -11.59 14.92
CA THR A 73 -8.92 -10.16 15.09
C THR A 73 -7.90 -9.29 15.82
N GLY A 74 -6.98 -9.86 16.54
CA GLY A 74 -5.89 -9.07 17.15
C GLY A 74 -4.55 -9.42 16.51
N ALA A 75 -4.32 -10.70 16.30
CA ALA A 75 -3.13 -11.22 15.63
C ALA A 75 -3.07 -10.85 14.14
N THR A 76 -4.21 -10.58 13.46
CA THR A 76 -4.24 -10.32 12.02
C THR A 76 -3.84 -8.90 11.66
N SER A 77 -4.20 -7.89 12.42
CA SER A 77 -3.78 -6.51 12.07
C SER A 77 -2.29 -6.32 12.33
N ASP A 78 -1.78 -6.86 13.43
CA ASP A 78 -0.36 -6.79 13.76
C ASP A 78 0.47 -7.75 12.88
N ALA A 79 -0.06 -8.95 12.55
CA ALA A 79 0.58 -9.86 11.62
C ALA A 79 0.57 -9.32 10.19
N ILE A 80 -0.52 -8.72 9.72
CA ILE A 80 -0.58 -8.05 8.40
C ILE A 80 0.36 -6.87 8.36
N ARG A 81 0.47 -6.11 9.45
CA ARG A 81 1.41 -5.00 9.54
C ARG A 81 2.86 -5.48 9.52
N ALA A 82 3.19 -6.50 10.32
CA ALA A 82 4.52 -7.08 10.34
C ALA A 82 4.91 -7.65 8.96
N GLU A 83 3.97 -8.32 8.28
CA GLU A 83 4.15 -8.80 6.92
C GLU A 83 4.37 -7.65 5.93
N PHE A 84 3.59 -6.57 6.03
CA PHE A 84 3.78 -5.37 5.23
C PHE A 84 5.18 -4.77 5.45
N GLU A 85 5.58 -4.58 6.70
CA GLU A 85 6.86 -3.96 7.06
C GLU A 85 8.05 -4.79 6.56
N THR A 86 8.02 -6.11 6.78
CA THR A 86 9.04 -7.03 6.27
C THR A 86 9.10 -7.04 4.75
N THR A 87 7.95 -7.04 4.10
CA THR A 87 7.86 -7.03 2.64
C THR A 87 8.33 -5.71 2.04
N ALA A 88 8.00 -4.59 2.65
CA ALA A 88 8.46 -3.28 2.21
C ALA A 88 9.99 -3.22 2.20
N LEU A 89 10.64 -3.63 3.30
CA LEU A 89 12.10 -3.71 3.37
C LEU A 89 12.67 -4.63 2.28
N ALA A 90 12.08 -5.82 2.11
CA ALA A 90 12.53 -6.78 1.11
C ALA A 90 12.48 -6.24 -0.33
N ILE A 91 11.43 -5.47 -0.68
CA ILE A 91 11.30 -4.83 -1.99
C ILE A 91 12.35 -3.74 -2.17
N LEU A 92 12.54 -2.88 -1.17
CA LEU A 92 13.48 -1.76 -1.23
C LEU A 92 14.93 -2.25 -1.40
N VAL A 93 15.31 -3.26 -0.62
CA VAL A 93 16.66 -3.86 -0.71
C VAL A 93 16.88 -4.52 -2.07
N ARG A 94 15.91 -5.29 -2.59
CA ARG A 94 16.04 -5.96 -3.89
C ARG A 94 16.04 -5.00 -5.07
N MET A 95 15.34 -3.89 -4.93
CA MET A 95 15.43 -2.81 -5.93
C MET A 95 16.82 -2.19 -5.95
N ALA A 96 17.37 -1.82 -4.80
CA ALA A 96 18.73 -1.28 -4.72
C ALA A 96 19.80 -2.30 -5.17
N TRP A 97 19.53 -3.60 -5.03
CA TRP A 97 20.42 -4.68 -5.49
C TRP A 97 20.31 -4.98 -6.99
N ALA A 98 19.44 -4.33 -7.74
CA ALA A 98 19.12 -4.69 -9.14
C ALA A 98 20.33 -4.68 -10.08
N ASP A 99 21.33 -3.84 -9.83
CA ASP A 99 22.58 -3.75 -10.62
C ASP A 99 23.72 -4.64 -10.03
N GLY A 100 23.44 -5.41 -8.95
CA GLY A 100 24.37 -6.33 -8.30
C GLY A 100 25.28 -5.69 -7.25
N LYS A 101 25.04 -4.43 -6.88
CA LYS A 101 25.73 -3.71 -5.81
C LYS A 101 24.76 -2.75 -5.12
N ILE A 102 25.04 -2.43 -3.87
CA ILE A 102 24.33 -1.37 -3.14
C ILE A 102 25.40 -0.41 -2.61
N GLU A 103 25.26 0.86 -2.96
CA GLU A 103 26.14 1.93 -2.48
C GLU A 103 25.74 2.35 -1.05
N PRO A 104 26.68 2.90 -0.24
CA PRO A 104 26.37 3.32 1.14
C PRO A 104 25.22 4.32 1.22
N GLU A 105 25.09 5.22 0.25
CA GLU A 105 24.04 6.22 0.15
C GLU A 105 22.66 5.60 -0.05
N GLU A 106 22.56 4.50 -0.78
CA GLU A 106 21.32 3.76 -0.98
C GLU A 106 20.91 3.04 0.30
N VAL A 107 21.87 2.48 1.06
CA VAL A 107 21.57 1.87 2.36
C VAL A 107 21.07 2.91 3.35
N ASP A 108 21.65 4.11 3.36
CA ASP A 108 21.18 5.23 4.20
C ASP A 108 19.77 5.68 3.77
N ALA A 109 19.48 5.70 2.46
CA ALA A 109 18.15 5.98 1.94
C ALA A 109 17.13 4.91 2.33
N ILE A 110 17.49 3.62 2.24
CA ILE A 110 16.64 2.51 2.68
C ILE A 110 16.31 2.66 4.18
N GLU A 111 17.32 2.89 5.02
CA GLU A 111 17.13 3.09 6.45
C GLU A 111 16.18 4.26 6.75
N HIS A 112 16.38 5.38 6.10
CA HIS A 112 15.52 6.55 6.27
C HIS A 112 14.08 6.27 5.83
N VAL A 113 13.88 5.66 4.66
CA VAL A 113 12.56 5.40 4.09
C VAL A 113 11.80 4.34 4.90
N VAL A 114 12.44 3.21 5.23
CA VAL A 114 11.78 2.14 5.98
C VAL A 114 11.36 2.60 7.38
N ASN A 115 12.21 3.37 8.08
CA ASN A 115 11.90 3.89 9.41
C ASN A 115 10.82 4.97 9.39
N ARG A 116 10.55 5.56 8.25
CA ARG A 116 9.46 6.51 8.07
C ARG A 116 8.13 5.85 7.69
N MET A 117 8.18 4.68 7.02
CA MET A 117 7.00 3.92 6.60
C MET A 117 6.49 2.97 7.67
N CYS A 118 7.40 2.37 8.43
CA CYS A 118 7.10 1.31 9.37
C CYS A 118 6.80 1.85 10.75
N THR A 119 6.08 1.07 11.55
CA THR A 119 5.72 1.46 12.93
C THR A 119 6.88 1.24 13.89
N ARG A 120 7.77 0.29 13.58
CA ARG A 120 9.00 0.03 14.32
C ARG A 120 10.19 0.62 13.59
N ASP A 121 11.22 0.95 14.35
CA ASP A 121 12.51 1.32 13.78
C ASP A 121 13.30 0.08 13.40
N TYR A 122 13.85 0.08 12.19
CA TYR A 122 14.80 -0.91 11.71
C TYR A 122 16.22 -0.44 12.00
N THR A 123 17.01 -1.32 12.56
CA THR A 123 18.43 -1.06 12.81
C THR A 123 19.24 -1.32 11.55
N ARG A 124 20.40 -0.67 11.43
CA ARG A 124 21.35 -0.93 10.34
C ARG A 124 21.68 -2.42 10.21
N ALA A 125 21.86 -3.12 11.31
CA ALA A 125 22.16 -4.55 11.30
C ALA A 125 21.04 -5.41 10.69
N GLU A 126 19.77 -5.04 10.88
CA GLU A 126 18.62 -5.73 10.27
C GLU A 126 18.57 -5.47 8.76
N ILE A 127 18.87 -4.25 8.33
CA ILE A 127 18.97 -3.90 6.92
C ILE A 127 20.13 -4.64 6.24
N ASP A 128 21.30 -4.69 6.87
CA ASP A 128 22.46 -5.43 6.37
C ASP A 128 22.16 -6.94 6.27
N ALA A 129 21.37 -7.50 7.20
CA ALA A 129 20.93 -8.89 7.15
C ALA A 129 19.99 -9.15 5.95
N GLU A 130 19.04 -8.24 5.66
CA GLU A 130 18.16 -8.36 4.49
C GLU A 130 18.96 -8.22 3.18
N ILE A 131 19.96 -7.34 3.16
CA ILE A 131 20.89 -7.22 2.01
C ILE A 131 21.65 -8.52 1.78
N ALA A 132 22.13 -9.17 2.84
CA ALA A 132 22.81 -10.45 2.73
C ALA A 132 21.87 -11.55 2.21
N GLU A 133 20.62 -11.58 2.67
CA GLU A 133 19.59 -12.50 2.18
C GLU A 133 19.25 -12.25 0.70
N ALA A 134 19.09 -10.97 0.31
CA ALA A 134 18.80 -10.60 -1.07
C ALA A 134 19.89 -11.07 -2.06
N LYS A 135 21.18 -11.04 -1.65
CA LYS A 135 22.30 -11.51 -2.47
C LYS A 135 22.25 -13.02 -2.78
N ASP A 136 21.72 -13.80 -1.87
CA ASP A 136 21.63 -15.25 -1.99
C ASP A 136 20.26 -15.70 -2.55
N SER A 137 19.30 -14.78 -2.66
CA SER A 137 17.94 -15.06 -3.13
C SER A 137 17.85 -15.00 -4.67
N LEU A 138 16.99 -15.84 -5.23
CA LEU A 138 16.59 -15.77 -6.63
C LEU A 138 15.35 -14.85 -6.83
N ASP A 139 14.75 -14.38 -5.75
CA ASP A 139 13.59 -13.49 -5.80
C ASP A 139 14.06 -12.05 -6.06
N ASP A 140 13.58 -11.47 -7.15
CA ASP A 140 13.73 -10.05 -7.45
C ASP A 140 12.59 -9.21 -6.80
N ALA A 141 12.67 -7.89 -6.91
CA ALA A 141 11.68 -6.97 -6.36
C ALA A 141 10.28 -7.21 -6.95
N LEU A 142 10.19 -7.53 -8.25
CA LEU A 142 8.93 -7.82 -8.93
C LEU A 142 8.27 -9.09 -8.38
N SER A 143 9.05 -10.14 -8.14
CA SER A 143 8.57 -11.41 -7.58
C SER A 143 7.99 -11.21 -6.18
N VAL A 144 8.67 -10.45 -5.33
CA VAL A 144 8.19 -10.10 -4.00
C VAL A 144 6.92 -9.25 -4.08
N ALA A 145 6.91 -8.20 -4.92
CA ALA A 145 5.75 -7.35 -5.13
C ALA A 145 4.51 -8.13 -5.60
N THR A 146 4.70 -9.08 -6.52
CA THR A 146 3.61 -9.91 -7.05
C THR A 146 3.00 -10.81 -5.97
N ARG A 147 3.82 -11.38 -5.11
CA ARG A 147 3.38 -12.25 -4.01
C ARG A 147 2.50 -11.50 -3.00
N VAL A 148 2.83 -10.25 -2.69
CA VAL A 148 2.15 -9.48 -1.65
C VAL A 148 1.08 -8.53 -2.16
N GLY A 149 1.05 -8.26 -3.46
CA GLY A 149 0.11 -7.29 -4.06
C GLY A 149 -1.36 -7.55 -3.73
N ASN A 150 -1.75 -8.81 -3.53
CA ASN A 150 -3.12 -9.18 -3.14
C ASN A 150 -3.40 -9.03 -1.62
N LEU A 151 -2.37 -8.89 -0.79
CA LEU A 151 -2.49 -8.74 0.66
C LEU A 151 -2.64 -7.27 1.06
N LEU A 152 -2.20 -6.36 0.20
CA LEU A 152 -2.17 -4.91 0.45
C LEU A 152 -3.44 -4.24 -0.06
N ASN A 153 -3.89 -3.20 0.66
CA ASN A 153 -4.86 -2.24 0.14
C ASN A 153 -4.20 -1.26 -0.84
N ASP A 154 -5.00 -0.46 -1.54
CA ASP A 154 -4.50 0.48 -2.53
C ASP A 154 -3.50 1.49 -1.92
N GLU A 155 -3.75 1.97 -0.70
CA GLU A 155 -2.89 2.90 0.04
C GLU A 155 -1.52 2.28 0.38
N GLY A 156 -1.48 1.04 0.85
CA GLY A 156 -0.22 0.32 1.12
C GLY A 156 0.60 0.09 -0.14
N LYS A 157 -0.05 -0.18 -1.28
CA LYS A 157 0.62 -0.31 -2.58
C LYS A 157 1.23 1.01 -3.05
N GLU A 158 0.49 2.12 -2.92
CA GLU A 158 0.97 3.46 -3.25
C GLU A 158 2.15 3.86 -2.37
N MET A 159 2.09 3.51 -1.08
CA MET A 159 3.18 3.75 -0.13
C MET A 159 4.47 3.02 -0.53
N ILE A 160 4.38 1.76 -0.99
CA ILE A 160 5.54 1.02 -1.50
C ILE A 160 6.09 1.69 -2.78
N VAL A 161 5.23 2.09 -3.72
CA VAL A 161 5.67 2.80 -4.94
C VAL A 161 6.39 4.11 -4.59
N HIS A 162 5.88 4.85 -3.60
CA HIS A 162 6.53 6.08 -3.11
C HIS A 162 7.90 5.80 -2.50
N ALA A 163 8.01 4.75 -1.70
CA ALA A 163 9.27 4.35 -1.09
C ALA A 163 10.32 3.94 -2.14
N VAL A 164 9.91 3.14 -3.12
CA VAL A 164 10.74 2.70 -4.24
C VAL A 164 11.24 3.91 -5.04
N PHE A 165 10.37 4.89 -5.31
CA PHE A 165 10.75 6.14 -5.98
C PHE A 165 11.83 6.91 -5.19
N HIS A 166 11.70 7.00 -3.86
CA HIS A 166 12.69 7.70 -3.04
C HIS A 166 14.06 7.02 -3.05
N ILE A 167 14.11 5.69 -3.12
CA ILE A 167 15.39 4.98 -3.27
C ILE A 167 15.98 5.25 -4.65
N ALA A 168 15.18 5.16 -5.71
CA ALA A 168 15.64 5.43 -7.08
C ALA A 168 16.19 6.85 -7.25
N ALA A 169 15.53 7.84 -6.65
CA ALA A 169 15.92 9.24 -6.76
C ALA A 169 17.01 9.67 -5.74
N ALA A 170 17.56 8.75 -4.94
CA ALA A 170 18.46 9.08 -3.82
C ALA A 170 19.76 9.76 -4.26
N ASP A 171 20.32 9.42 -5.41
CA ASP A 171 21.54 10.02 -5.98
C ASP A 171 21.27 11.39 -6.65
N GLY A 172 20.00 11.80 -6.73
CA GLY A 172 19.57 13.06 -7.33
C GLY A 172 19.35 13.01 -8.83
N HIS A 173 19.51 11.86 -9.45
CA HIS A 173 19.15 11.56 -10.82
C HIS A 173 17.99 10.58 -10.84
N PHE A 174 17.12 10.70 -11.81
CA PHE A 174 16.01 9.76 -12.01
C PHE A 174 16.02 9.36 -13.49
N ALA A 175 16.54 8.16 -13.73
CA ALA A 175 16.72 7.63 -15.06
C ALA A 175 15.43 6.93 -15.57
N ARG A 176 15.37 6.70 -16.86
CA ARG A 176 14.23 6.03 -17.48
C ARG A 176 14.13 4.56 -17.05
N GLU A 177 15.27 3.93 -16.85
CA GLU A 177 15.39 2.54 -16.37
C GLU A 177 14.79 2.38 -14.97
N GLU A 178 14.93 3.39 -14.12
CA GLU A 178 14.34 3.42 -12.79
C GLU A 178 12.81 3.61 -12.85
N GLU A 179 12.33 4.48 -13.75
CA GLU A 179 10.89 4.60 -14.01
C GLU A 179 10.29 3.27 -14.48
N ASP A 180 10.95 2.57 -15.40
CA ASP A 180 10.50 1.28 -15.92
C ASP A 180 10.46 0.23 -14.77
N THR A 181 11.46 0.19 -13.90
CA THR A 181 11.50 -0.68 -12.71
C THR A 181 10.35 -0.37 -11.74
N ILE A 182 10.07 0.90 -11.47
CA ILE A 182 8.93 1.31 -10.62
C ILE A 182 7.60 0.88 -11.24
N LEU A 183 7.46 0.99 -12.56
CA LEU A 183 6.26 0.55 -13.28
C LEU A 183 6.06 -0.96 -13.18
N GLU A 184 7.13 -1.75 -13.25
CA GLU A 184 7.09 -3.20 -13.09
C GLU A 184 6.71 -3.60 -11.66
N ILE A 185 7.33 -3.00 -10.65
CA ILE A 185 6.98 -3.22 -9.23
C ILE A 185 5.52 -2.84 -8.99
N GLY A 186 5.08 -1.69 -9.47
CA GLY A 186 3.69 -1.26 -9.35
C GLY A 186 2.69 -2.21 -10.03
N ALA A 187 3.05 -2.77 -11.18
CA ALA A 187 2.26 -3.80 -11.86
C ALA A 187 2.22 -5.10 -11.04
N GLY A 188 3.34 -5.53 -10.46
CA GLY A 188 3.41 -6.66 -9.54
C GLY A 188 2.51 -6.48 -8.32
N LEU A 189 2.44 -5.28 -7.76
CA LEU A 189 1.51 -4.92 -6.70
C LEU A 189 0.04 -4.89 -7.15
N GLY A 190 -0.23 -5.03 -8.47
CA GLY A 190 -1.58 -5.00 -9.04
C GLY A 190 -2.11 -3.59 -9.29
N LEU A 191 -1.27 -2.57 -9.32
CA LEU A 191 -1.63 -1.22 -9.74
C LEU A 191 -1.64 -1.11 -11.27
N ARG A 192 -2.52 -0.25 -11.80
CA ARG A 192 -2.53 0.01 -13.24
C ARG A 192 -1.34 0.90 -13.64
N PRO A 193 -0.66 0.63 -14.76
CA PRO A 193 0.50 1.43 -15.19
C PRO A 193 0.22 2.93 -15.29
N ALA A 194 -0.99 3.33 -15.71
CA ALA A 194 -1.37 4.74 -15.77
C ALA A 194 -1.45 5.40 -14.37
N HIS A 195 -1.83 4.62 -13.35
CA HIS A 195 -1.86 5.08 -11.97
C HIS A 195 -0.44 5.27 -11.42
N VAL A 196 0.43 4.28 -11.64
CA VAL A 196 1.85 4.35 -11.22
C VAL A 196 2.57 5.54 -11.87
N ARG A 197 2.37 5.77 -13.19
CA ARG A 197 2.92 6.96 -13.86
C ARG A 197 2.41 8.28 -13.27
N GLY A 198 1.14 8.30 -12.84
CA GLY A 198 0.58 9.45 -12.14
C GLY A 198 1.33 9.73 -10.84
N LEU A 199 1.54 8.70 -10.01
CA LEU A 199 2.28 8.80 -8.76
C LEU A 199 3.72 9.29 -8.99
N VAL A 200 4.45 8.67 -9.91
CA VAL A 200 5.84 9.07 -10.24
C VAL A 200 5.92 10.53 -10.67
N ARG A 201 4.99 10.99 -11.51
CA ARG A 201 4.95 12.40 -11.93
C ARG A 201 4.72 13.33 -10.74
N ASP A 202 3.77 12.99 -9.89
CA ASP A 202 3.43 13.82 -8.73
C ASP A 202 4.61 13.89 -7.75
N PHE A 203 5.33 12.78 -7.52
CA PHE A 203 6.56 12.75 -6.71
C PHE A 203 7.70 13.59 -7.31
N LEU A 204 7.89 13.54 -8.63
CA LEU A 204 8.88 14.38 -9.31
C LEU A 204 8.56 15.88 -9.20
N GLU A 205 7.27 16.24 -9.17
CA GLU A 205 6.85 17.62 -8.97
C GLU A 205 7.10 18.08 -7.52
N GLU A 206 6.84 17.23 -6.52
CA GLU A 206 7.12 17.50 -5.11
C GLU A 206 8.62 17.68 -4.84
N GLU A 207 9.46 16.80 -5.40
CA GLU A 207 10.91 16.89 -5.32
C GLU A 207 11.46 18.22 -5.88
N ARG A 208 10.95 18.64 -7.04
CA ARG A 208 11.35 19.92 -7.66
C ARG A 208 10.97 21.13 -6.78
N GLN A 209 9.79 21.09 -6.17
CA GLN A 209 9.32 22.16 -5.28
C GLN A 209 10.19 22.22 -4.01
N THR A 210 10.54 21.09 -3.43
CA THR A 210 11.39 21.01 -2.24
C THR A 210 12.80 21.52 -2.50
N ARG A 211 13.41 21.14 -3.62
CA ARG A 211 14.74 21.63 -4.04
C ARG A 211 14.72 23.12 -4.37
N GLY A 212 13.65 23.63 -4.95
CA GLY A 212 13.49 25.06 -5.26
C GLY A 212 13.37 25.97 -4.03
N GLN A 213 12.93 25.44 -2.90
CA GLN A 213 12.78 26.18 -1.63
C GLN A 213 14.08 26.24 -0.81
N THR A 214 15.02 25.34 -1.05
CA THR A 214 16.28 25.25 -0.29
C THR A 214 17.38 26.20 -0.84
N THR A 215 17.09 26.91 -1.94
CA THR A 215 18.08 27.78 -2.63
C THR A 215 17.88 29.27 -2.34
N HIS A 216 17.18 29.64 -1.25
CA HIS A 216 17.02 31.04 -0.82
C HIS A 216 17.58 31.28 0.57
#